data_d4ceebc1d6512ae85d5d937bf8007b8d
#
_entry.id   d4ceebc1d6512ae85d5d937bf8007b8d
#
_cell.length_a   1.000
_cell.length_b   1.000
_cell.length_c   1.000
_cell.angle_alpha   90.00
_cell.angle_beta   90.00
_cell.angle_gamma   90.00
#
_symmetry.space_group_name_H-M   'P 1'
#
loop_
_entity.id
_entity.type
_entity.pdbx_description
1 polymer ?
#
loop_
_entity_poly.entity_id
_entity_poly.type
_entity_poly.pdbx_seq_one_letter_code
_entity_poly.pdbx_strand_id
1 'polypeptide(L)'
;MSSKTILSEAKAHVPSPGNDYEPSLPRMRMPHLEFIYRIVAKMDKSGVEAIEGVDSSDKSRLYLPIQGGSVHGPQIKGVILHKSGADWAEVLNPKKSFIRLNAMYMLKTDDNVHILVKAQGVYRTGPGLEDKLGEQDTASQDDVEYFTHIRFEAPGNSEYGWMNGVVAIGVMTMWQGKPIIDCYRLTNFPGKVAANL
;
A
#
# COMPACT_ATOMS: atom_id res chain seq x y z
N MET A 1 -14.59 5.61 22.73
CA MET A 1 -14.39 7.03 22.37
C MET A 1 -15.37 7.39 21.27
N SER A 2 -16.09 8.49 21.44
CA SER A 2 -17.23 8.83 20.57
C SER A 2 -16.74 9.25 19.17
N SER A 3 -17.45 8.78 18.13
CA SER A 3 -17.25 9.15 16.71
C SER A 3 -17.16 10.66 16.45
N LYS A 4 -17.72 11.46 17.35
CA LYS A 4 -17.68 12.94 17.29
C LYS A 4 -16.29 13.51 17.60
N THR A 5 -15.50 12.86 18.45
CA THR A 5 -14.17 13.32 18.85
C THR A 5 -13.16 13.16 17.71
N ILE A 6 -13.22 12.03 16.99
CA ILE A 6 -12.35 11.78 15.83
C ILE A 6 -12.64 12.78 14.69
N LEU A 7 -13.90 13.14 14.47
CA LEU A 7 -14.28 14.12 13.46
C LEU A 7 -13.84 15.56 13.81
N SER A 8 -13.74 15.90 15.10
CA SER A 8 -13.27 17.22 15.55
C SER A 8 -11.75 17.35 15.44
N GLU A 9 -11.00 16.29 15.73
CA GLU A 9 -9.54 16.27 15.61
C GLU A 9 -9.09 16.28 14.14
N ALA A 10 -9.77 15.55 13.25
CA ALA A 10 -9.50 15.59 11.81
C ALA A 10 -9.77 16.99 11.21
N LYS A 11 -10.71 17.77 11.76
CA LYS A 11 -10.98 19.14 11.31
C LYS A 11 -9.90 20.13 11.73
N ALA A 12 -9.16 19.85 12.78
CA ALA A 12 -8.17 20.77 13.34
C ALA A 12 -6.80 20.73 12.64
N HIS A 13 -6.52 19.70 11.81
CA HIS A 13 -5.16 19.41 11.34
C HIS A 13 -4.90 19.70 9.86
N VAL A 14 -5.86 20.28 9.14
CA VAL A 14 -5.67 20.63 7.73
C VAL A 14 -5.49 22.14 7.62
N PRO A 15 -4.30 22.64 7.25
CA PRO A 15 -4.16 23.99 6.77
C PRO A 15 -5.11 24.12 5.57
N SER A 16 -6.19 24.88 5.72
CA SER A 16 -6.95 25.29 4.55
C SER A 16 -5.95 25.95 3.61
N PRO A 17 -5.88 25.57 2.32
CA PRO A 17 -5.22 26.41 1.34
C PRO A 17 -5.77 27.83 1.55
N GLY A 18 -4.87 28.79 1.68
CA GLY A 18 -5.23 30.17 1.98
C GLY A 18 -6.36 30.65 1.04
N ASN A 19 -7.15 31.59 1.50
CA ASN A 19 -8.27 32.16 0.76
C ASN A 19 -7.86 32.86 -0.57
N ASP A 20 -6.62 32.68 -1.01
CA ASP A 20 -5.99 33.43 -2.08
C ASP A 20 -6.42 32.99 -3.48
N TYR A 21 -6.99 31.78 -3.62
CA TYR A 21 -7.34 31.26 -4.93
C TYR A 21 -8.72 31.70 -5.44
N GLU A 22 -9.75 31.59 -4.68
CA GLU A 22 -11.09 32.08 -4.98
C GLU A 22 -11.98 31.97 -3.74
N PRO A 23 -12.18 33.07 -3.00
CA PRO A 23 -12.92 33.04 -1.72
C PRO A 23 -14.38 32.58 -1.83
N SER A 24 -14.95 32.63 -3.04
CA SER A 24 -16.33 32.21 -3.33
C SER A 24 -16.51 30.71 -3.48
N LEU A 25 -15.41 29.94 -3.66
CA LEU A 25 -15.49 28.49 -3.84
C LEU A 25 -15.62 27.74 -2.50
N PRO A 26 -16.32 26.61 -2.50
CA PRO A 26 -16.44 25.80 -1.30
C PRO A 26 -15.08 25.20 -0.91
N ARG A 27 -14.79 25.20 0.39
CA ARG A 27 -13.58 24.55 0.92
C ARG A 27 -13.66 23.05 0.77
N MET A 28 -12.60 22.45 0.23
CA MET A 28 -12.49 20.99 0.13
C MET A 28 -12.15 20.39 1.51
N ARG A 29 -12.78 19.28 1.82
CA ARG A 29 -12.49 18.50 3.01
C ARG A 29 -11.52 17.38 2.68
N MET A 30 -10.53 17.13 3.55
CA MET A 30 -9.69 15.94 3.42
C MET A 30 -10.51 14.68 3.63
N PRO A 31 -10.30 13.63 2.80
CA PRO A 31 -10.90 12.34 3.03
C PRO A 31 -10.31 11.67 4.30
N HIS A 32 -11.08 10.78 4.89
CA HIS A 32 -10.62 9.92 5.97
C HIS A 32 -9.88 8.71 5.38
N LEU A 33 -8.88 8.24 6.11
CA LEU A 33 -8.26 6.94 5.91
C LEU A 33 -8.95 5.92 6.81
N GLU A 34 -9.51 4.88 6.22
CA GLU A 34 -10.16 3.80 6.94
C GLU A 34 -9.45 2.47 6.66
N PHE A 35 -9.06 1.80 7.72
CA PHE A 35 -8.29 0.56 7.65
C PHE A 35 -9.13 -0.58 7.02
N ILE A 36 -8.54 -1.26 6.03
CA ILE A 36 -9.14 -2.42 5.37
C ILE A 36 -8.53 -3.71 5.90
N TYR A 37 -7.19 -3.85 5.81
CA TYR A 37 -6.48 -5.04 6.26
C TYR A 37 -4.98 -4.77 6.47
N ARG A 38 -4.35 -5.68 7.21
CA ARG A 38 -2.89 -5.83 7.31
C ARG A 38 -2.45 -7.09 6.60
N ILE A 39 -1.39 -6.98 5.82
CA ILE A 39 -0.66 -8.09 5.25
C ILE A 39 0.65 -8.28 5.99
N VAL A 40 1.03 -9.55 6.26
CA VAL A 40 2.39 -9.94 6.60
C VAL A 40 2.88 -10.82 5.46
N ALA A 41 3.67 -10.25 4.55
CA ALA A 41 4.13 -10.95 3.36
C ALA A 41 5.39 -11.79 3.65
N LYS A 42 5.50 -12.93 2.97
CA LYS A 42 6.72 -13.73 2.90
C LYS A 42 7.29 -13.58 1.51
N MET A 43 8.50 -13.03 1.42
CA MET A 43 9.24 -12.90 0.16
C MET A 43 10.15 -14.11 -0.03
N ASP A 44 10.32 -14.55 -1.27
CA ASP A 44 11.33 -15.54 -1.62
C ASP A 44 12.65 -14.83 -1.95
N LYS A 45 13.50 -14.67 -0.93
CA LYS A 45 14.79 -13.97 -1.09
C LYS A 45 15.75 -14.71 -2.03
N SER A 46 15.59 -16.02 -2.18
CA SER A 46 16.45 -16.85 -3.05
C SER A 46 16.04 -16.78 -4.53
N GLY A 47 14.79 -16.41 -4.79
CA GLY A 47 14.24 -16.28 -6.14
C GLY A 47 14.29 -14.87 -6.69
N VAL A 48 15.02 -13.94 -6.05
CA VAL A 48 15.20 -12.58 -6.56
C VAL A 48 16.06 -12.59 -7.79
N GLU A 49 15.56 -11.99 -8.88
CA GLU A 49 16.27 -11.84 -10.15
C GLU A 49 16.34 -10.37 -10.56
N ALA A 50 17.31 -10.00 -11.35
CA ALA A 50 17.51 -8.64 -11.82
C ALA A 50 17.74 -8.57 -13.33
N ILE A 51 17.19 -7.52 -13.95
CA ILE A 51 17.56 -7.05 -15.29
C ILE A 51 18.33 -5.75 -15.08
N GLU A 52 19.64 -5.80 -15.31
CA GLU A 52 20.51 -4.65 -15.13
C GLU A 52 20.53 -3.76 -16.39
N GLY A 53 20.74 -2.45 -16.20
CA GLY A 53 20.93 -1.52 -17.30
C GLY A 53 19.68 -1.18 -18.10
N VAL A 54 18.50 -1.23 -17.50
CA VAL A 54 17.25 -0.86 -18.18
C VAL A 54 17.24 0.64 -18.46
N ASP A 55 17.19 1.02 -19.73
CA ASP A 55 17.26 2.40 -20.25
C ASP A 55 18.57 3.17 -19.94
N SER A 56 19.30 2.82 -18.91
CA SER A 56 20.59 3.39 -18.54
C SER A 56 21.34 2.44 -17.59
N SER A 57 22.68 2.58 -17.50
CA SER A 57 23.54 1.76 -16.63
C SER A 57 23.17 1.82 -15.14
N ASP A 58 22.46 2.86 -14.73
CA ASP A 58 22.13 3.15 -13.32
C ASP A 58 20.75 2.63 -12.89
N LYS A 59 20.00 2.06 -13.82
CA LYS A 59 18.68 1.53 -13.57
C LYS A 59 18.65 0.01 -13.67
N SER A 60 17.85 -0.60 -12.83
CA SER A 60 17.59 -2.05 -12.90
C SER A 60 16.14 -2.37 -12.60
N ARG A 61 15.68 -3.50 -13.11
CA ARG A 61 14.38 -4.08 -12.75
C ARG A 61 14.62 -5.30 -11.91
N LEU A 62 13.95 -5.36 -10.76
CA LEU A 62 14.00 -6.48 -9.85
C LEU A 62 12.70 -7.29 -9.95
N TYR A 63 12.85 -8.58 -10.02
CA TYR A 63 11.80 -9.55 -9.78
C TYR A 63 11.88 -10.01 -8.33
N LEU A 64 10.90 -9.68 -7.53
CA LEU A 64 10.82 -9.99 -6.10
C LEU A 64 9.65 -10.94 -5.86
N PRO A 65 9.84 -12.26 -5.91
CA PRO A 65 8.74 -13.21 -5.81
C PRO A 65 8.12 -13.23 -4.42
N ILE A 66 6.79 -13.27 -4.38
CA ILE A 66 5.99 -13.37 -3.17
C ILE A 66 5.67 -14.84 -2.91
N GLN A 67 6.25 -15.40 -1.86
CA GLN A 67 6.03 -16.80 -1.48
C GLN A 67 4.65 -17.03 -0.88
N GLY A 68 4.04 -16.02 -0.24
CA GLY A 68 2.76 -16.10 0.43
C GLY A 68 2.66 -15.11 1.57
N GLY A 69 1.79 -15.34 2.53
CA GLY A 69 1.61 -14.47 3.68
C GLY A 69 0.23 -14.57 4.31
N SER A 70 -0.02 -13.76 5.34
CA SER A 70 -1.33 -13.68 5.99
C SER A 70 -2.00 -12.33 5.73
N VAL A 71 -3.31 -12.32 5.73
CA VAL A 71 -4.17 -11.14 5.59
C VAL A 71 -5.17 -11.09 6.74
N HIS A 72 -5.22 -9.97 7.43
CA HIS A 72 -6.15 -9.76 8.55
C HIS A 72 -6.72 -8.35 8.53
N GLY A 73 -8.03 -8.25 8.54
CA GLY A 73 -8.78 -7.00 8.61
C GLY A 73 -10.16 -7.18 9.23
N PRO A 74 -10.87 -6.08 9.46
CA PRO A 74 -12.21 -6.13 10.06
C PRO A 74 -13.23 -6.93 9.23
N GLN A 75 -13.10 -6.88 7.90
CA GLN A 75 -14.05 -7.49 6.95
C GLN A 75 -13.38 -8.51 6.02
N ILE A 76 -12.10 -8.81 6.20
CA ILE A 76 -11.37 -9.76 5.37
C ILE A 76 -10.33 -10.49 6.21
N LYS A 77 -10.29 -11.83 6.07
CA LYS A 77 -9.24 -12.70 6.61
C LYS A 77 -8.87 -13.73 5.56
N GLY A 78 -7.60 -14.14 5.58
CA GLY A 78 -7.13 -15.12 4.63
C GLY A 78 -5.61 -15.11 4.49
N VAL A 79 -5.15 -15.50 3.32
CA VAL A 79 -3.73 -15.62 2.98
C VAL A 79 -3.42 -14.97 1.64
N ILE A 80 -2.16 -14.57 1.45
CA ILE A 80 -1.62 -14.40 0.10
C ILE A 80 -1.42 -15.81 -0.46
N LEU A 81 -2.04 -16.10 -1.60
CA LEU A 81 -1.95 -17.40 -2.23
C LEU A 81 -0.50 -17.72 -2.58
N HIS A 82 -0.06 -18.93 -2.26
CA HIS A 82 1.33 -19.36 -2.43
C HIS A 82 1.80 -19.22 -3.88
N LYS A 83 2.92 -18.51 -4.08
CA LYS A 83 3.55 -18.26 -5.39
C LYS A 83 2.59 -17.63 -6.42
N SER A 84 1.63 -16.82 -5.99
CA SER A 84 0.65 -16.21 -6.87
C SER A 84 1.08 -14.88 -7.48
N GLY A 85 2.28 -14.37 -7.15
CA GLY A 85 2.71 -13.09 -7.68
C GLY A 85 4.10 -12.67 -7.26
N ALA A 86 4.45 -11.46 -7.69
CA ALA A 86 5.73 -10.83 -7.41
C ALA A 86 5.58 -9.31 -7.38
N ASP A 87 6.58 -8.62 -6.83
CA ASP A 87 6.82 -7.22 -7.10
C ASP A 87 7.87 -7.08 -8.21
N TRP A 88 7.52 -6.37 -9.27
CA TRP A 88 8.39 -6.02 -10.39
C TRP A 88 8.95 -4.62 -10.16
N ALA A 89 9.79 -4.50 -9.14
CA ALA A 89 10.36 -3.22 -8.71
C ALA A 89 11.34 -2.66 -9.74
N GLU A 90 11.34 -1.33 -9.88
CA GLU A 90 12.25 -0.60 -10.77
C GLU A 90 13.16 0.29 -9.91
N VAL A 91 14.43 -0.02 -9.90
CA VAL A 91 15.45 0.80 -9.24
C VAL A 91 15.81 1.97 -10.14
N LEU A 92 15.61 3.20 -9.67
CA LEU A 92 15.69 4.40 -10.48
C LEU A 92 16.98 5.21 -10.30
N ASN A 93 17.84 4.80 -9.37
CA ASN A 93 19.11 5.45 -9.15
C ASN A 93 20.19 4.48 -8.64
N PRO A 94 21.50 4.81 -8.81
CA PRO A 94 22.59 3.91 -8.46
C PRO A 94 22.69 3.63 -6.95
N LYS A 95 22.22 4.56 -6.11
CA LYS A 95 22.17 4.39 -4.64
C LYS A 95 21.04 3.48 -4.19
N LYS A 96 20.15 3.07 -5.10
CA LYS A 96 18.93 2.27 -4.82
C LYS A 96 17.99 2.92 -3.79
N SER A 97 18.13 4.23 -3.58
CA SER A 97 17.35 4.99 -2.59
C SER A 97 15.97 5.40 -3.08
N PHE A 98 15.69 5.15 -4.36
CA PHE A 98 14.40 5.38 -4.96
C PHE A 98 14.02 4.21 -5.88
N ILE A 99 12.94 3.53 -5.51
CA ILE A 99 12.42 2.35 -6.20
C ILE A 99 10.94 2.58 -6.53
N ARG A 100 10.57 2.32 -7.76
CA ARG A 100 9.16 2.26 -8.17
C ARG A 100 8.67 0.83 -7.97
N LEU A 101 7.55 0.69 -7.28
CA LEU A 101 6.94 -0.60 -6.93
C LEU A 101 5.83 -0.94 -7.92
N ASN A 102 5.72 -2.20 -8.28
CA ASN A 102 4.66 -2.73 -9.14
C ASN A 102 4.36 -4.19 -8.78
N ALA A 103 3.70 -4.38 -7.66
CA ALA A 103 3.34 -5.71 -7.17
C ALA A 103 1.98 -6.16 -7.71
N MET A 104 1.90 -7.44 -8.03
CA MET A 104 0.66 -8.11 -8.36
C MET A 104 0.65 -9.50 -7.73
N TYR A 105 -0.42 -9.81 -6.98
CA TYR A 105 -0.57 -11.09 -6.28
C TYR A 105 -2.04 -11.36 -5.98
N MET A 106 -2.34 -12.60 -5.60
CA MET A 106 -3.69 -13.04 -5.29
C MET A 106 -3.85 -13.29 -3.79
N LEU A 107 -4.93 -12.77 -3.23
CA LEU A 107 -5.43 -13.17 -1.92
C LEU A 107 -6.42 -14.33 -2.08
N LYS A 108 -6.44 -15.18 -1.08
CA LYS A 108 -7.48 -16.19 -0.89
C LYS A 108 -8.06 -16.02 0.51
N THR A 109 -9.32 -15.68 0.60
CA THR A 109 -10.03 -15.49 1.87
C THR A 109 -10.32 -16.81 2.57
N ASP A 110 -10.65 -16.77 3.87
CA ASP A 110 -10.99 -17.97 4.65
C ASP A 110 -12.25 -18.67 4.11
N ASP A 111 -13.16 -17.91 3.51
CA ASP A 111 -14.35 -18.41 2.80
C ASP A 111 -14.10 -18.77 1.33
N ASN A 112 -12.82 -18.90 0.94
CA ASN A 112 -12.37 -19.40 -0.36
C ASN A 112 -12.63 -18.48 -1.56
N VAL A 113 -12.81 -17.17 -1.35
CA VAL A 113 -12.90 -16.18 -2.43
C VAL A 113 -11.51 -15.72 -2.84
N HIS A 114 -11.26 -15.59 -4.16
CA HIS A 114 -10.00 -15.09 -4.69
C HIS A 114 -10.13 -13.62 -5.07
N ILE A 115 -9.13 -12.82 -4.68
CA ILE A 115 -9.08 -11.38 -4.94
C ILE A 115 -7.70 -11.05 -5.51
N LEU A 116 -7.66 -10.51 -6.74
CA LEU A 116 -6.42 -10.00 -7.30
C LEU A 116 -6.10 -8.63 -6.70
N VAL A 117 -4.85 -8.46 -6.27
CA VAL A 117 -4.32 -7.19 -5.76
C VAL A 117 -3.26 -6.67 -6.73
N LYS A 118 -3.39 -5.41 -7.13
CA LYS A 118 -2.41 -4.66 -7.90
C LYS A 118 -1.97 -3.47 -7.06
N ALA A 119 -0.69 -3.40 -6.71
CA ALA A 119 -0.13 -2.35 -5.87
C ALA A 119 1.01 -1.65 -6.61
N GLN A 120 0.84 -0.37 -6.90
CA GLN A 120 1.82 0.45 -7.59
C GLN A 120 2.19 1.66 -6.74
N GLY A 121 3.47 1.98 -6.66
CA GLY A 121 3.88 3.10 -5.83
C GLY A 121 5.38 3.32 -5.78
N VAL A 122 5.81 3.82 -4.64
CA VAL A 122 7.21 4.21 -4.43
C VAL A 122 7.73 3.67 -3.10
N TYR A 123 9.01 3.35 -3.11
CA TYR A 123 9.84 3.18 -1.93
C TYR A 123 10.97 4.19 -2.03
N ARG A 124 11.14 5.02 -1.01
CA ARG A 124 12.18 6.03 -0.97
C ARG A 124 12.73 6.14 0.44
N THR A 125 14.06 6.18 0.57
CA THR A 125 14.68 6.47 1.86
C THR A 125 14.45 7.92 2.26
N GLY A 126 14.38 8.16 3.56
CA GLY A 126 14.33 9.51 4.11
C GLY A 126 15.61 10.31 3.80
N PRO A 127 15.55 11.64 3.90
CA PRO A 127 16.72 12.51 3.67
C PRO A 127 17.88 12.14 4.59
N GLY A 128 19.07 11.93 4.00
CA GLY A 128 20.29 11.56 4.74
C GLY A 128 20.38 10.07 5.12
N LEU A 129 19.46 9.24 4.63
CA LEU A 129 19.42 7.79 4.90
C LEU A 129 19.73 6.96 3.66
N GLU A 130 20.23 7.59 2.57
CA GLU A 130 20.44 6.94 1.28
C GLU A 130 21.42 5.75 1.33
N ASP A 131 22.36 5.77 2.29
CA ASP A 131 23.36 4.73 2.46
C ASP A 131 22.89 3.57 3.37
N LYS A 132 21.71 3.70 4.03
CA LYS A 132 21.17 2.70 4.95
C LYS A 132 20.33 1.60 4.28
N LEU A 133 20.20 1.61 2.99
CA LEU A 133 19.40 0.61 2.25
C LEU A 133 19.85 -0.84 2.40
N GLY A 134 21.09 -1.09 2.86
CA GLY A 134 21.55 -2.43 3.21
C GLY A 134 20.80 -3.07 4.41
N GLU A 135 20.12 -2.27 5.20
CA GLU A 135 19.38 -2.69 6.40
C GLU A 135 17.86 -2.82 6.15
N GLN A 136 17.45 -3.19 4.94
CA GLN A 136 16.03 -3.27 4.55
C GLN A 136 15.16 -4.15 5.45
N ASP A 137 15.77 -5.13 6.13
CA ASP A 137 15.03 -6.05 7.03
C ASP A 137 14.46 -5.36 8.28
N THR A 138 14.88 -4.14 8.59
CA THR A 138 14.47 -3.36 9.76
C THR A 138 13.94 -1.96 9.43
N ALA A 139 13.80 -1.63 8.13
CA ALA A 139 13.34 -0.32 7.71
C ALA A 139 11.95 0.00 8.26
N SER A 140 11.84 1.13 8.95
CA SER A 140 10.59 1.63 9.53
C SER A 140 10.01 2.80 8.72
N GLN A 141 8.84 3.28 9.11
CA GLN A 141 8.26 4.49 8.53
C GLN A 141 9.05 5.77 8.88
N ASP A 142 9.94 5.71 9.87
CA ASP A 142 10.86 6.80 10.19
C ASP A 142 12.07 6.83 9.24
N ASP A 143 12.38 5.72 8.58
CA ASP A 143 13.53 5.56 7.71
C ASP A 143 13.15 5.71 6.23
N VAL A 144 11.93 5.31 5.86
CA VAL A 144 11.50 5.20 4.47
C VAL A 144 10.08 5.69 4.26
N GLU A 145 9.84 6.24 3.09
CA GLU A 145 8.50 6.41 2.55
C GLU A 145 8.18 5.21 1.65
N TYR A 146 7.20 4.44 2.06
CA TYR A 146 6.61 3.41 1.24
C TYR A 146 5.12 3.69 1.12
N PHE A 147 4.70 4.10 -0.06
CA PHE A 147 3.31 4.34 -0.37
C PHE A 147 2.94 3.68 -1.67
N THR A 148 1.86 2.90 -1.63
CA THR A 148 1.30 2.27 -2.82
C THR A 148 -0.16 2.67 -3.01
N HIS A 149 -0.55 2.87 -4.26
CA HIS A 149 -1.93 2.87 -4.68
C HIS A 149 -2.34 1.42 -4.94
N ILE A 150 -3.42 0.99 -4.33
CA ILE A 150 -3.87 -0.40 -4.40
C ILE A 150 -5.20 -0.47 -5.15
N ARG A 151 -5.28 -1.41 -6.08
CA ARG A 151 -6.51 -1.78 -6.79
C ARG A 151 -6.82 -3.24 -6.54
N PHE A 152 -8.11 -3.54 -6.48
CA PHE A 152 -8.61 -4.89 -6.27
C PHE A 152 -9.46 -5.34 -7.45
N GLU A 153 -9.44 -6.66 -7.71
CA GLU A 153 -10.41 -7.33 -8.55
C GLU A 153 -10.98 -8.50 -7.74
N ALA A 154 -12.16 -8.28 -7.17
CA ALA A 154 -12.93 -9.28 -6.44
C ALA A 154 -14.18 -9.68 -7.23
N PRO A 155 -14.74 -10.90 -7.05
CA PRO A 155 -16.01 -11.25 -7.65
C PRO A 155 -17.09 -10.28 -7.18
N GLY A 156 -17.81 -9.63 -8.10
CA GLY A 156 -18.79 -8.59 -7.80
C GLY A 156 -19.99 -9.08 -6.98
N ASN A 157 -20.29 -10.37 -7.05
CA ASN A 157 -21.36 -11.02 -6.30
C ASN A 157 -20.91 -11.60 -4.94
N SER A 158 -19.66 -11.37 -4.55
CA SER A 158 -19.13 -11.77 -3.24
C SER A 158 -19.28 -10.65 -2.20
N GLU A 159 -19.09 -10.99 -0.91
CA GLU A 159 -19.02 -10.00 0.18
C GLU A 159 -17.86 -9.00 0.01
N TYR A 160 -16.91 -9.28 -0.90
CA TYR A 160 -15.73 -8.45 -1.19
C TYR A 160 -15.90 -7.57 -2.42
N GLY A 161 -17.04 -7.63 -3.12
CA GLY A 161 -17.29 -6.85 -4.34
C GLY A 161 -17.09 -5.34 -4.16
N TRP A 162 -17.35 -4.82 -2.96
CA TRP A 162 -17.12 -3.42 -2.60
C TRP A 162 -15.66 -2.97 -2.76
N MET A 163 -14.68 -3.89 -2.69
CA MET A 163 -13.26 -3.56 -2.84
C MET A 163 -12.93 -3.04 -4.25
N ASN A 164 -13.71 -3.43 -5.27
CA ASN A 164 -13.50 -2.98 -6.65
C ASN A 164 -13.73 -1.47 -6.83
N GLY A 165 -14.54 -0.86 -5.96
CA GLY A 165 -14.97 0.54 -6.06
C GLY A 165 -14.25 1.50 -5.12
N VAL A 166 -13.15 1.09 -4.46
CA VAL A 166 -12.44 1.94 -3.50
C VAL A 166 -11.14 2.49 -4.08
N VAL A 167 -10.78 3.68 -3.63
CA VAL A 167 -9.41 4.19 -3.76
C VAL A 167 -8.66 3.78 -2.50
N ALA A 168 -7.65 2.94 -2.63
CA ALA A 168 -6.91 2.42 -1.50
C ALA A 168 -5.41 2.75 -1.60
N ILE A 169 -4.81 2.92 -0.42
CA ILE A 169 -3.37 3.12 -0.26
C ILE A 169 -2.79 2.07 0.69
N GLY A 170 -1.54 1.69 0.44
CA GLY A 170 -0.75 0.84 1.31
C GLY A 170 0.39 1.62 1.93
N VAL A 171 0.64 1.38 3.21
CA VAL A 171 1.82 1.85 3.94
C VAL A 171 2.57 0.65 4.51
N MET A 172 3.89 0.71 4.54
CA MET A 172 4.72 -0.45 4.90
C MET A 172 5.72 -0.14 5.99
N THR A 173 5.97 -1.14 6.81
CA THR A 173 7.14 -1.27 7.69
C THR A 173 7.72 -2.67 7.56
N MET A 174 9.01 -2.82 7.89
CA MET A 174 9.63 -4.14 7.97
C MET A 174 9.60 -4.66 9.42
N TRP A 175 9.35 -5.95 9.58
CA TRP A 175 9.38 -6.63 10.86
C TRP A 175 9.92 -8.04 10.70
N GLN A 176 11.03 -8.33 11.37
CA GLN A 176 11.72 -9.63 11.28
C GLN A 176 11.97 -10.07 9.82
N GLY A 177 12.44 -9.15 8.99
CA GLY A 177 12.73 -9.38 7.58
C GLY A 177 11.50 -9.64 6.69
N LYS A 178 10.30 -9.31 7.17
CA LYS A 178 9.04 -9.45 6.44
C LYS A 178 8.39 -8.10 6.23
N PRO A 179 7.92 -7.77 5.02
CA PRO A 179 7.07 -6.61 4.81
C PRO A 179 5.73 -6.76 5.54
N ILE A 180 5.40 -5.77 6.36
CA ILE A 180 4.06 -5.60 6.92
C ILE A 180 3.44 -4.42 6.18
N ILE A 181 2.28 -4.61 5.58
CA ILE A 181 1.59 -3.59 4.81
C ILE A 181 0.19 -3.40 5.36
N ASP A 182 -0.11 -2.18 5.81
CA ASP A 182 -1.45 -1.75 6.15
C ASP A 182 -2.11 -1.12 4.93
N CYS A 183 -3.30 -1.58 4.60
CA CYS A 183 -4.12 -1.05 3.53
C CYS A 183 -5.26 -0.22 4.11
N TYR A 184 -5.42 0.99 3.57
CA TYR A 184 -6.49 1.93 3.93
C TYR A 184 -7.25 2.37 2.69
N ARG A 185 -8.57 2.53 2.81
CA ARG A 185 -9.36 3.22 1.79
C ARG A 185 -9.49 4.70 2.12
N LEU A 186 -9.59 5.52 1.08
CA LEU A 186 -10.02 6.91 1.17
C LEU A 186 -11.54 6.96 1.17
N THR A 187 -12.15 7.67 2.13
CA THR A 187 -13.60 7.80 2.21
C THR A 187 -14.02 9.12 2.84
N ASN A 188 -15.13 9.68 2.37
CA ASN A 188 -15.82 10.79 3.02
C ASN A 188 -16.83 10.31 4.07
N PHE A 189 -17.07 9.00 4.17
CA PHE A 189 -18.11 8.37 4.99
C PHE A 189 -17.53 7.24 5.84
N PRO A 190 -16.70 7.59 6.87
CA PRO A 190 -16.07 6.58 7.71
C PRO A 190 -17.13 5.75 8.44
N GLY A 191 -16.85 4.46 8.64
CA GLY A 191 -17.74 3.50 9.29
C GLY A 191 -18.91 2.99 8.42
N LYS A 192 -19.05 3.48 7.18
CA LYS A 192 -20.01 2.94 6.22
C LYS A 192 -19.29 2.09 5.20
N VAL A 193 -19.72 0.84 5.04
CA VAL A 193 -19.28 0.00 3.94
C VAL A 193 -19.76 0.63 2.64
N ALA A 194 -18.89 0.74 1.64
CA ALA A 194 -19.33 1.11 0.30
C ALA A 194 -20.39 0.08 -0.14
N ALA A 195 -21.51 0.57 -0.65
CA ALA A 195 -22.51 -0.32 -1.23
C ALA A 195 -21.84 -1.16 -2.33
N ASN A 196 -22.22 -2.43 -2.42
CA ASN A 196 -21.80 -3.27 -3.55
C ASN A 196 -22.17 -2.57 -4.85
N LEU A 197 -21.19 -2.49 -5.75
CA LEU A 197 -21.38 -1.93 -7.10
C LEU A 197 -22.23 -2.87 -7.93
#